data_d3e2c557550dc4774e30a3313298484b
#
_entry.id   d3e2c557550dc4774e30a3313298484b
#
_cell.length_a   1.000
_cell.length_b   1.000
_cell.length_c   1.000
_cell.angle_alpha   90.00
_cell.angle_beta   90.00
_cell.angle_gamma   90.00
#
_symmetry.space_group_name_H-M   'P 1'
#
loop_
_entity.id
_entity.type
_entity.pdbx_description
1 polymer ?
#
loop_
_entity_poly.entity_id
_entity_poly.type
_entity_poly.pdbx_seq_one_letter_code
_entity_poly.pdbx_strand_id
1 'polypeptide(L)'
;MSTALVTIEKLWNELYDGRHQEGLEAFVAGVEQFKGEYALAPLPNEWYKDVVVYSAYVDLFNDSLEGLIEKLDYLENLGVSCLWLLPILESPMKDAGFDISDYTKVRDDLAVSKDRSSDQVFDDFVQEAHRRGIAIIFDIALNHSSIEHPWFQSSRDDKSSPYRDYYIWSDTDDLYREARVIFKGMMDSNWTRHGDQFYFHRFFDIQPDLNYHNPNVLVEMTMILLGWLARGVDGFRADAVPYLWKEAGTNCENLPKTHIVVKILRAATDYLRPGTVLVAEANQPPQEVAAYFGDGDECSAAYHFPLMPRMYKAIAQADRRAITDTLSADFTPPIPASCQWFTFLRCHDELTLEMVTPEERKLIYDYYVRDPLWDFRRGEGISSRLAPLLGNDPRRVNLLNAILLTLIGTPIIYYGDEVAKGNDRAYYDRRVAETGYPDSRNLARGPMDWDVIESDLANSASLASQVFFPLKALIARRRSSQTFSRGQLDFVDVGDNRVLAFTRTLGADQVLIMANLSDQTVNVAAAELAPFDFTIRP
;
A
#
# COMPACT_ATOMS: atom_id res chain seq x y z
N MET A 1 -5.01 10.06 -33.67
CA MET A 1 -4.39 9.42 -32.49
C MET A 1 -4.83 10.19 -31.24
N SER A 2 -5.20 9.53 -30.16
CA SER A 2 -5.59 10.22 -28.93
C SER A 2 -4.37 10.87 -28.26
N THR A 3 -4.61 11.88 -27.41
CA THR A 3 -3.52 12.54 -26.66
C THR A 3 -2.71 11.53 -25.83
N ALA A 4 -3.36 10.53 -25.24
CA ALA A 4 -2.71 9.51 -24.45
C ALA A 4 -1.72 8.66 -25.27
N LEU A 5 -2.09 8.25 -26.49
CA LEU A 5 -1.19 7.46 -27.35
C LEU A 5 0.01 8.29 -27.83
N VAL A 6 -0.21 9.58 -28.15
CA VAL A 6 0.90 10.50 -28.48
C VAL A 6 1.86 10.65 -27.27
N THR A 7 1.31 10.68 -26.07
CA THR A 7 2.11 10.71 -24.83
C THR A 7 2.93 9.43 -24.66
N ILE A 8 2.32 8.26 -24.88
CA ILE A 8 3.01 6.97 -24.83
C ILE A 8 4.17 6.92 -25.83
N GLU A 9 3.93 7.33 -27.10
CA GLU A 9 4.99 7.37 -28.12
C GLU A 9 6.15 8.27 -27.72
N LYS A 10 5.86 9.46 -27.20
CA LYS A 10 6.90 10.40 -26.74
C LYS A 10 7.72 9.79 -25.60
N LEU A 11 7.05 9.27 -24.57
CA LEU A 11 7.70 8.68 -23.40
C LEU A 11 8.50 7.43 -23.74
N TRP A 12 8.01 6.59 -24.65
CA TRP A 12 8.75 5.43 -25.15
C TRP A 12 10.06 5.85 -25.84
N ASN A 13 10.00 6.85 -26.73
CA ASN A 13 11.17 7.36 -27.39
C ASN A 13 12.18 7.97 -26.42
N GLU A 14 11.72 8.62 -25.35
CA GLU A 14 12.57 9.13 -24.27
C GLU A 14 13.19 7.98 -23.46
N LEU A 15 12.40 6.97 -23.09
CA LEU A 15 12.85 5.82 -22.29
C LEU A 15 13.93 5.01 -23.00
N TYR A 16 13.74 4.74 -24.29
CA TYR A 16 14.59 3.87 -25.11
C TYR A 16 15.49 4.61 -26.10
N ASP A 17 15.65 5.93 -25.94
CA ASP A 17 16.54 6.77 -26.79
C ASP A 17 16.21 6.65 -28.30
N GLY A 18 14.91 6.61 -28.65
CA GLY A 18 14.41 6.48 -30.03
C GLY A 18 14.59 5.09 -30.65
N ARG A 19 14.99 4.10 -29.89
CA ARG A 19 15.12 2.70 -30.32
C ARG A 19 13.82 1.92 -30.20
N HIS A 20 13.78 0.70 -30.73
CA HIS A 20 12.66 -0.26 -30.62
C HIS A 20 11.33 0.24 -31.23
N GLN A 21 11.39 0.89 -32.40
CA GLN A 21 10.21 1.48 -33.05
C GLN A 21 9.15 0.44 -33.45
N GLU A 22 9.56 -0.73 -33.95
CA GLU A 22 8.62 -1.83 -34.24
C GLU A 22 7.86 -2.30 -32.98
N GLY A 23 8.55 -2.35 -31.85
CA GLY A 23 7.94 -2.65 -30.56
C GLY A 23 6.95 -1.58 -30.12
N LEU A 24 7.26 -0.30 -30.35
CA LEU A 24 6.37 0.83 -30.09
C LEU A 24 5.08 0.74 -30.93
N GLU A 25 5.23 0.51 -32.24
CA GLU A 25 4.08 0.38 -33.14
C GLU A 25 3.16 -0.77 -32.72
N ALA A 26 3.74 -1.92 -32.38
CA ALA A 26 2.98 -3.08 -31.90
C ALA A 26 2.32 -2.80 -30.54
N PHE A 27 3.01 -2.12 -29.62
CA PHE A 27 2.47 -1.75 -28.32
C PHE A 27 1.28 -0.79 -28.44
N VAL A 28 1.40 0.30 -29.19
CA VAL A 28 0.33 1.27 -29.44
C VAL A 28 -0.87 0.60 -30.08
N ALA A 29 -0.65 -0.23 -31.11
CA ALA A 29 -1.71 -0.98 -31.76
C ALA A 29 -2.42 -1.95 -30.78
N GLY A 30 -1.68 -2.63 -29.91
CA GLY A 30 -2.23 -3.50 -28.86
C GLY A 30 -3.11 -2.74 -27.87
N VAL A 31 -2.66 -1.58 -27.39
CA VAL A 31 -3.45 -0.71 -26.48
C VAL A 31 -4.71 -0.17 -27.15
N GLU A 32 -4.62 0.22 -28.44
CA GLU A 32 -5.80 0.66 -29.22
C GLU A 32 -6.80 -0.49 -29.44
N GLN A 33 -6.32 -1.67 -29.81
CA GLN A 33 -7.15 -2.85 -29.96
C GLN A 33 -7.86 -3.19 -28.66
N PHE A 34 -7.15 -3.19 -27.54
CA PHE A 34 -7.71 -3.47 -26.22
C PHE A 34 -8.80 -2.48 -25.84
N LYS A 35 -8.59 -1.19 -26.09
CA LYS A 35 -9.61 -0.14 -25.91
C LYS A 35 -10.84 -0.34 -26.80
N GLY A 36 -10.65 -0.84 -28.01
CA GLY A 36 -11.76 -1.15 -28.94
C GLY A 36 -12.57 -2.38 -28.49
N GLU A 37 -11.92 -3.33 -27.85
CA GLU A 37 -12.54 -4.56 -27.34
C GLU A 37 -13.30 -4.32 -26.01
N TYR A 38 -12.74 -3.49 -25.12
CA TYR A 38 -13.30 -3.21 -23.80
C TYR A 38 -13.74 -1.75 -23.66
N ALA A 39 -15.04 -1.51 -23.81
CA ALA A 39 -15.65 -0.17 -23.67
C ALA A 39 -15.95 0.12 -22.18
N LEU A 40 -14.91 0.39 -21.37
CA LEU A 40 -15.06 0.66 -19.96
C LEU A 40 -15.56 2.08 -19.69
N ALA A 41 -16.53 2.21 -18.79
CA ALA A 41 -16.97 3.53 -18.31
C ALA A 41 -15.87 4.18 -17.47
N PRO A 42 -15.66 5.51 -17.59
CA PRO A 42 -14.76 6.24 -16.72
C PRO A 42 -15.16 6.09 -15.25
N LEU A 43 -14.20 6.05 -14.37
CA LEU A 43 -14.42 6.14 -12.93
C LEU A 43 -14.76 7.59 -12.53
N PRO A 44 -15.46 7.82 -11.42
CA PRO A 44 -15.70 9.17 -10.91
C PRO A 44 -14.38 9.93 -10.73
N ASN A 45 -14.38 11.23 -11.05
CA ASN A 45 -13.17 12.03 -10.96
C ASN A 45 -12.63 12.06 -9.52
N GLU A 46 -11.35 11.71 -9.36
CA GLU A 46 -10.63 11.72 -8.07
C GLU A 46 -11.35 10.96 -6.94
N TRP A 47 -12.11 9.91 -7.27
CA TRP A 47 -12.89 9.12 -6.32
C TRP A 47 -12.05 8.60 -5.13
N TYR A 48 -10.77 8.31 -5.36
CA TYR A 48 -9.82 7.81 -4.38
C TYR A 48 -9.53 8.79 -3.23
N LYS A 49 -9.95 10.06 -3.35
CA LYS A 49 -9.86 11.03 -2.25
C LYS A 49 -10.96 10.87 -1.22
N ASP A 50 -12.14 10.45 -1.66
CA ASP A 50 -13.37 10.44 -0.84
C ASP A 50 -13.62 9.09 -0.16
N VAL A 51 -12.81 8.07 -0.48
CA VAL A 51 -12.98 6.72 0.07
C VAL A 51 -12.33 6.54 1.45
N VAL A 52 -12.78 5.51 2.15
CA VAL A 52 -12.08 4.85 3.26
C VAL A 52 -11.63 3.49 2.75
N VAL A 53 -10.31 3.30 2.69
CA VAL A 53 -9.71 2.07 2.18
C VAL A 53 -9.61 1.05 3.32
N TYR A 54 -9.93 -0.20 3.01
CA TYR A 54 -9.72 -1.33 3.91
C TYR A 54 -8.81 -2.34 3.23
N SER A 55 -7.66 -2.66 3.81
CA SER A 55 -6.71 -3.60 3.24
C SER A 55 -6.80 -4.96 3.92
N ALA A 56 -6.90 -6.04 3.13
CA ALA A 56 -7.04 -7.38 3.64
C ALA A 56 -6.42 -8.44 2.75
N TYR A 57 -5.84 -9.49 3.36
CA TYR A 57 -5.63 -10.78 2.71
C TYR A 57 -6.96 -11.51 2.64
N VAL A 58 -7.33 -12.02 1.48
CA VAL A 58 -8.60 -12.71 1.25
C VAL A 58 -8.74 -13.94 2.14
N ASP A 59 -7.72 -14.79 2.12
CA ASP A 59 -7.62 -16.03 2.89
C ASP A 59 -7.55 -15.81 4.41
N LEU A 60 -6.93 -14.71 4.85
CA LEU A 60 -6.84 -14.39 6.28
C LEU A 60 -8.06 -13.62 6.79
N PHE A 61 -8.82 -12.99 5.90
CA PHE A 61 -10.04 -12.26 6.28
C PHE A 61 -11.23 -13.22 6.49
N ASN A 62 -11.54 -14.07 5.50
CA ASN A 62 -12.57 -15.10 5.64
C ASN A 62 -12.33 -16.28 4.66
N ASP A 63 -11.18 -16.90 4.72
CA ASP A 63 -10.75 -18.13 4.07
C ASP A 63 -10.69 -18.11 2.53
N SER A 64 -11.60 -17.38 1.86
CA SER A 64 -11.72 -17.41 0.40
C SER A 64 -12.41 -16.16 -0.17
N LEU A 65 -12.49 -16.07 -1.49
CA LEU A 65 -13.27 -15.03 -2.18
C LEU A 65 -14.78 -15.17 -1.89
N GLU A 66 -15.31 -16.39 -1.84
CA GLU A 66 -16.69 -16.62 -1.42
C GLU A 66 -16.92 -16.14 0.01
N GLY A 67 -16.00 -16.47 0.92
CA GLY A 67 -16.04 -15.97 2.30
C GLY A 67 -15.95 -14.45 2.37
N LEU A 68 -15.13 -13.82 1.54
CA LEU A 68 -15.07 -12.37 1.46
C LEU A 68 -16.39 -11.77 0.93
N ILE A 69 -17.03 -12.40 -0.07
CA ILE A 69 -18.37 -11.99 -0.54
C ILE A 69 -19.38 -12.01 0.60
N GLU A 70 -19.39 -13.06 1.42
CA GLU A 70 -20.28 -13.18 2.60
C GLU A 70 -20.09 -12.04 3.62
N LYS A 71 -18.89 -11.49 3.71
CA LYS A 71 -18.55 -10.42 4.65
C LYS A 71 -18.60 -9.01 4.02
N LEU A 72 -19.01 -8.84 2.77
CA LEU A 72 -19.15 -7.51 2.15
C LEU A 72 -20.17 -6.64 2.89
N ASP A 73 -21.25 -7.20 3.41
CA ASP A 73 -22.24 -6.47 4.21
C ASP A 73 -21.65 -5.95 5.54
N TYR A 74 -20.72 -6.70 6.15
CA TYR A 74 -19.96 -6.23 7.31
C TYR A 74 -19.08 -5.01 6.97
N LEU A 75 -18.37 -5.07 5.85
CA LEU A 75 -17.51 -3.98 5.38
C LEU A 75 -18.33 -2.74 4.99
N GLU A 76 -19.44 -2.91 4.28
CA GLU A 76 -20.37 -1.82 3.96
C GLU A 76 -20.94 -1.19 5.25
N ASN A 77 -21.36 -2.01 6.23
CA ASN A 77 -21.85 -1.54 7.52
C ASN A 77 -20.78 -0.80 8.35
N LEU A 78 -19.51 -1.19 8.25
CA LEU A 78 -18.39 -0.45 8.83
C LEU A 78 -18.19 0.91 8.14
N GLY A 79 -18.57 1.02 6.87
CA GLY A 79 -18.45 2.22 6.05
C GLY A 79 -17.26 2.20 5.09
N VAL A 80 -16.68 1.04 4.85
CA VAL A 80 -15.64 0.85 3.82
C VAL A 80 -16.21 1.19 2.45
N SER A 81 -15.43 1.88 1.61
CA SER A 81 -15.82 2.26 0.25
C SER A 81 -14.74 1.96 -0.80
N CYS A 82 -13.60 1.43 -0.37
CA CYS A 82 -12.60 0.85 -1.24
C CYS A 82 -11.94 -0.34 -0.54
N LEU A 83 -11.89 -1.49 -1.20
CA LEU A 83 -11.17 -2.65 -0.73
C LEU A 83 -9.83 -2.73 -1.44
N TRP A 84 -8.75 -2.77 -0.67
CA TRP A 84 -7.43 -3.09 -1.16
C TRP A 84 -7.13 -4.55 -0.82
N LEU A 85 -7.18 -5.41 -1.84
CA LEU A 85 -6.81 -6.81 -1.72
C LEU A 85 -5.29 -6.93 -1.70
N LEU A 86 -4.74 -7.42 -0.61
CA LEU A 86 -3.36 -7.87 -0.53
C LEU A 86 -3.18 -9.09 -1.45
N PRO A 87 -1.94 -9.46 -1.84
CA PRO A 87 -1.68 -10.25 -3.03
C PRO A 87 -2.65 -11.41 -3.29
N ILE A 88 -3.34 -11.35 -4.44
CA ILE A 88 -4.32 -12.35 -4.89
C ILE A 88 -3.87 -13.17 -6.10
N LEU A 89 -2.77 -12.76 -6.74
CA LEU A 89 -2.28 -13.41 -7.95
C LEU A 89 -1.56 -14.72 -7.62
N GLU A 90 -1.51 -15.65 -8.60
CA GLU A 90 -0.87 -16.96 -8.43
C GLU A 90 0.57 -16.81 -7.93
N SER A 91 0.90 -17.51 -6.86
CA SER A 91 2.15 -17.35 -6.12
C SER A 91 2.49 -18.60 -5.33
N PRO A 92 3.76 -18.99 -5.18
CA PRO A 92 4.18 -19.99 -4.21
C PRO A 92 4.09 -19.52 -2.76
N MET A 93 3.66 -18.27 -2.51
CA MET A 93 3.40 -17.72 -1.17
C MET A 93 4.59 -17.70 -0.21
N LYS A 94 5.82 -17.62 -0.73
CA LYS A 94 7.02 -17.55 0.10
C LYS A 94 7.21 -16.17 0.73
N ASP A 95 6.83 -15.11 0.00
CA ASP A 95 6.74 -13.74 0.50
C ASP A 95 5.29 -13.22 0.49
N ALA A 96 4.40 -13.97 1.14
CA ALA A 96 2.99 -13.60 1.33
C ALA A 96 2.25 -13.20 0.04
N GLY A 97 2.66 -13.74 -1.10
CA GLY A 97 2.05 -13.53 -2.41
C GLY A 97 2.70 -12.44 -3.26
N PHE A 98 3.71 -11.73 -2.77
CA PHE A 98 4.49 -10.78 -3.58
C PHE A 98 5.46 -11.46 -4.54
N ASP A 99 5.73 -12.75 -4.38
CA ASP A 99 6.47 -13.63 -5.28
C ASP A 99 5.52 -14.23 -6.35
N ILE A 100 5.08 -13.40 -7.32
CA ILE A 100 4.05 -13.72 -8.31
C ILE A 100 4.60 -14.71 -9.35
N SER A 101 3.91 -15.87 -9.53
CA SER A 101 4.24 -16.87 -10.54
C SER A 101 3.34 -16.83 -11.79
N ASP A 102 2.18 -16.16 -11.73
CA ASP A 102 1.33 -15.84 -12.87
C ASP A 102 0.57 -14.53 -12.60
N TYR A 103 0.84 -13.52 -13.43
CA TYR A 103 0.20 -12.20 -13.30
C TYR A 103 -1.23 -12.14 -13.82
N THR A 104 -1.68 -13.15 -14.51
CA THR A 104 -2.98 -13.16 -15.21
C THR A 104 -4.04 -13.98 -14.50
N LYS A 105 -3.65 -14.68 -13.42
CA LYS A 105 -4.50 -15.64 -12.71
C LYS A 105 -4.62 -15.29 -11.23
N VAL A 106 -5.84 -15.40 -10.70
CA VAL A 106 -6.07 -15.41 -9.26
C VAL A 106 -5.65 -16.76 -8.67
N ARG A 107 -5.00 -16.77 -7.51
CA ARG A 107 -4.59 -18.00 -6.82
C ARG A 107 -5.76 -18.99 -6.70
N ASP A 108 -5.50 -20.25 -7.04
CA ASP A 108 -6.53 -21.30 -7.00
C ASP A 108 -7.06 -21.57 -5.59
N ASP A 109 -6.22 -21.39 -4.57
CA ASP A 109 -6.58 -21.61 -3.17
C ASP A 109 -7.52 -20.53 -2.59
N LEU A 110 -7.76 -19.43 -3.32
CA LEU A 110 -8.72 -18.40 -2.94
C LEU A 110 -10.17 -18.71 -3.31
N ALA A 111 -10.47 -19.86 -3.93
CA ALA A 111 -11.82 -20.33 -4.20
C ALA A 111 -12.06 -21.70 -3.55
N VAL A 112 -13.21 -21.83 -2.88
CA VAL A 112 -13.63 -23.12 -2.30
C VAL A 112 -14.54 -23.93 -3.22
N SER A 113 -15.14 -23.30 -4.22
CA SER A 113 -15.98 -23.94 -5.22
C SER A 113 -15.16 -24.91 -6.09
N LYS A 114 -15.67 -26.15 -6.27
CA LYS A 114 -15.03 -27.14 -7.16
C LYS A 114 -15.48 -27.03 -8.61
N ASP A 115 -16.58 -26.32 -8.84
CA ASP A 115 -17.21 -26.21 -10.17
C ASP A 115 -16.87 -24.87 -10.85
N ARG A 116 -16.11 -24.01 -10.19
CA ARG A 116 -15.74 -22.66 -10.64
C ARG A 116 -14.26 -22.40 -10.38
N SER A 117 -13.61 -21.72 -11.33
CA SER A 117 -12.24 -21.25 -11.10
C SER A 117 -12.23 -20.06 -10.14
N SER A 118 -11.08 -19.81 -9.49
CA SER A 118 -10.84 -18.63 -8.68
C SER A 118 -11.08 -17.33 -9.46
N ASP A 119 -10.74 -17.31 -10.75
CA ASP A 119 -11.01 -16.19 -11.64
C ASP A 119 -12.50 -15.91 -11.81
N GLN A 120 -13.33 -16.93 -11.95
CA GLN A 120 -14.78 -16.76 -12.05
C GLN A 120 -15.40 -16.27 -10.74
N VAL A 121 -14.89 -16.75 -9.60
CA VAL A 121 -15.33 -16.27 -8.28
C VAL A 121 -14.89 -14.83 -8.04
N PHE A 122 -13.68 -14.46 -8.51
CA PHE A 122 -13.20 -13.08 -8.45
C PHE A 122 -14.08 -12.12 -9.26
N ASP A 123 -14.50 -12.52 -10.47
CA ASP A 123 -15.38 -11.67 -11.28
C ASP A 123 -16.73 -11.41 -10.58
N ASP A 124 -17.32 -12.43 -9.92
CA ASP A 124 -18.51 -12.24 -9.09
C ASP A 124 -18.24 -11.36 -7.87
N PHE A 125 -17.10 -11.55 -7.21
CA PHE A 125 -16.71 -10.72 -6.08
C PHE A 125 -16.64 -9.23 -6.47
N VAL A 126 -16.01 -8.90 -7.61
CA VAL A 126 -15.92 -7.52 -8.11
C VAL A 126 -17.33 -6.95 -8.35
N GLN A 127 -18.23 -7.72 -8.96
CA GLN A 127 -19.62 -7.29 -9.20
C GLN A 127 -20.37 -7.04 -7.89
N GLU A 128 -20.23 -7.94 -6.90
CA GLU A 128 -20.89 -7.81 -5.61
C GLU A 128 -20.35 -6.64 -4.77
N ALA A 129 -19.04 -6.36 -4.86
CA ALA A 129 -18.43 -5.19 -4.24
C ALA A 129 -18.92 -3.88 -4.87
N HIS A 130 -18.92 -3.81 -6.20
CA HIS A 130 -19.41 -2.64 -6.93
C HIS A 130 -20.90 -2.37 -6.67
N ARG A 131 -21.73 -3.43 -6.56
CA ARG A 131 -23.15 -3.28 -6.20
C ARG A 131 -23.36 -2.59 -4.85
N ARG A 132 -22.39 -2.71 -3.93
CA ARG A 132 -22.37 -2.02 -2.62
C ARG A 132 -21.63 -0.68 -2.65
N GLY A 133 -21.16 -0.22 -3.82
CA GLY A 133 -20.37 1.01 -3.94
C GLY A 133 -18.98 0.90 -3.34
N ILE A 134 -18.40 -0.31 -3.29
CA ILE A 134 -17.04 -0.58 -2.83
C ILE A 134 -16.15 -0.75 -4.06
N ALA A 135 -15.21 0.17 -4.25
CA ALA A 135 -14.20 0.07 -5.29
C ALA A 135 -13.13 -0.98 -4.93
N ILE A 136 -12.50 -1.58 -5.94
CA ILE A 136 -11.51 -2.64 -5.77
C ILE A 136 -10.15 -2.19 -6.32
N ILE A 137 -9.13 -2.24 -5.46
CA ILE A 137 -7.72 -2.17 -5.86
C ILE A 137 -6.98 -3.40 -5.32
N PHE A 138 -5.88 -3.79 -5.96
CA PHE A 138 -5.03 -4.86 -5.45
C PHE A 138 -3.56 -4.62 -5.71
N ASP A 139 -2.70 -5.40 -5.03
CA ASP A 139 -1.26 -5.33 -5.17
C ASP A 139 -0.78 -5.92 -6.50
N ILE A 140 0.10 -5.20 -7.17
CA ILE A 140 0.83 -5.72 -8.31
C ILE A 140 2.33 -5.44 -8.16
N ALA A 141 3.14 -6.50 -8.13
CA ALA A 141 4.58 -6.39 -8.10
C ALA A 141 5.10 -6.05 -9.49
N LEU A 142 5.45 -4.78 -9.71
CA LEU A 142 5.98 -4.32 -11.00
C LEU A 142 7.49 -4.56 -11.14
N ASN A 143 8.21 -4.66 -10.02
CA ASN A 143 9.68 -4.74 -10.02
C ASN A 143 10.23 -6.16 -10.23
N HIS A 144 9.55 -7.19 -9.81
CA HIS A 144 10.05 -8.56 -9.74
C HIS A 144 8.94 -9.58 -9.94
N SER A 145 9.30 -10.82 -10.27
CA SER A 145 8.41 -11.98 -10.26
C SER A 145 8.96 -13.07 -9.36
N SER A 146 8.22 -14.18 -9.19
CA SER A 146 8.74 -15.39 -8.57
C SER A 146 9.79 -16.08 -9.44
N ILE A 147 10.74 -16.80 -8.80
CA ILE A 147 11.58 -17.79 -9.50
C ILE A 147 10.75 -18.93 -10.13
N GLU A 148 9.49 -19.08 -9.72
CA GLU A 148 8.56 -20.07 -10.27
C GLU A 148 7.76 -19.53 -11.47
N HIS A 149 7.90 -18.24 -11.81
CA HIS A 149 7.28 -17.65 -12.99
C HIS A 149 7.85 -18.30 -14.28
N PRO A 150 7.00 -18.69 -15.26
CA PRO A 150 7.46 -19.32 -16.51
C PRO A 150 8.52 -18.51 -17.25
N TRP A 151 8.46 -17.16 -17.24
CA TRP A 151 9.49 -16.31 -17.82
C TRP A 151 10.85 -16.54 -17.18
N PHE A 152 10.90 -16.58 -15.83
CA PHE A 152 12.17 -16.80 -15.13
C PHE A 152 12.69 -18.22 -15.31
N GLN A 153 11.83 -19.23 -15.24
CA GLN A 153 12.24 -20.61 -15.46
C GLN A 153 12.85 -20.81 -16.85
N SER A 154 12.19 -20.28 -17.89
CA SER A 154 12.71 -20.32 -19.25
C SER A 154 14.02 -19.52 -19.40
N SER A 155 14.11 -18.34 -18.80
CA SER A 155 15.30 -17.48 -18.77
C SER A 155 16.49 -18.15 -18.06
N ARG A 156 16.21 -18.88 -16.99
CA ARG A 156 17.20 -19.59 -16.18
C ARG A 156 17.75 -20.83 -16.91
N ASP A 157 16.85 -21.61 -17.51
CA ASP A 157 17.17 -22.94 -18.06
C ASP A 157 17.78 -22.87 -19.47
N ASP A 158 17.50 -21.80 -20.23
CA ASP A 158 18.03 -21.59 -21.59
C ASP A 158 18.52 -20.15 -21.81
N LYS A 159 19.84 -19.98 -22.00
CA LYS A 159 20.45 -18.68 -22.32
C LYS A 159 19.99 -18.09 -23.66
N SER A 160 19.39 -18.89 -24.55
CA SER A 160 18.80 -18.45 -25.83
C SER A 160 17.30 -18.18 -25.74
N SER A 161 16.70 -18.33 -24.58
CA SER A 161 15.28 -18.07 -24.34
C SER A 161 14.87 -16.66 -24.76
N PRO A 162 13.69 -16.47 -25.38
CA PRO A 162 13.14 -15.13 -25.64
C PRO A 162 12.91 -14.33 -24.35
N TYR A 163 12.82 -15.00 -23.20
CA TYR A 163 12.68 -14.40 -21.88
C TYR A 163 14.02 -14.13 -21.19
N ARG A 164 15.17 -14.43 -21.83
CA ARG A 164 16.47 -14.30 -21.20
C ARG A 164 16.68 -12.91 -20.62
N ASP A 165 16.43 -11.89 -21.42
CA ASP A 165 16.64 -10.49 -21.06
C ASP A 165 15.42 -9.85 -20.36
N TYR A 166 14.41 -10.65 -19.97
CA TYR A 166 13.35 -10.19 -19.05
C TYR A 166 13.89 -10.01 -17.63
N TYR A 167 15.01 -10.66 -17.32
CA TYR A 167 15.71 -10.60 -16.04
C TYR A 167 17.13 -10.13 -16.21
N ILE A 168 17.76 -9.74 -15.11
CA ILE A 168 19.12 -9.21 -15.12
C ILE A 168 20.07 -10.32 -14.73
N TRP A 169 20.91 -10.72 -15.69
CA TRP A 169 21.93 -11.74 -15.54
C TRP A 169 23.33 -11.15 -15.66
N SER A 170 24.29 -11.70 -14.92
CA SER A 170 25.71 -11.30 -14.96
C SER A 170 26.62 -12.50 -14.74
N ASP A 171 27.83 -12.45 -15.29
CA ASP A 171 28.87 -13.44 -15.00
C ASP A 171 29.53 -13.21 -13.64
N THR A 172 29.31 -12.05 -13.04
CA THR A 172 29.80 -11.68 -11.71
C THR A 172 28.70 -11.02 -10.88
N ASP A 173 28.89 -10.92 -9.58
CA ASP A 173 28.02 -10.22 -8.63
C ASP A 173 28.42 -8.76 -8.38
N ASP A 174 29.21 -8.18 -9.30
CA ASP A 174 29.81 -6.85 -9.17
C ASP A 174 28.92 -5.71 -9.66
N LEU A 175 27.96 -6.00 -10.53
CA LEU A 175 27.07 -4.98 -11.09
C LEU A 175 26.13 -4.44 -10.00
N TYR A 176 25.81 -3.14 -10.07
CA TYR A 176 24.91 -2.45 -9.13
C TYR A 176 25.37 -2.52 -7.65
N ARG A 177 26.66 -2.40 -7.39
CA ARG A 177 27.23 -2.45 -6.02
C ARG A 177 26.70 -1.38 -5.09
N GLU A 178 26.26 -0.25 -5.63
CA GLU A 178 25.69 0.87 -4.90
C GLU A 178 24.24 0.60 -4.46
N ALA A 179 23.61 -0.44 -5.01
CA ALA A 179 22.28 -0.84 -4.64
C ALA A 179 22.27 -1.49 -3.25
N ARG A 180 21.59 -0.87 -2.29
CA ARG A 180 21.51 -1.39 -0.92
C ARG A 180 20.76 -2.71 -0.86
N VAL A 181 21.12 -3.59 0.06
CA VAL A 181 20.32 -4.77 0.41
C VAL A 181 19.13 -4.31 1.26
N ILE A 182 17.90 -4.63 0.81
CA ILE A 182 16.67 -4.20 1.49
C ILE A 182 16.43 -5.03 2.74
N PHE A 183 16.46 -6.36 2.66
CA PHE A 183 16.18 -7.25 3.80
C PHE A 183 17.46 -7.61 4.58
N LYS A 184 18.04 -6.61 5.24
CA LYS A 184 19.21 -6.79 6.09
C LYS A 184 18.97 -7.84 7.17
N GLY A 185 19.88 -8.78 7.27
CA GLY A 185 19.80 -9.88 8.24
C GLY A 185 19.03 -11.11 7.75
N MET A 186 18.31 -11.00 6.61
CA MET A 186 17.73 -12.13 5.89
C MET A 186 18.46 -12.37 4.57
N MET A 187 18.93 -11.30 3.90
CA MET A 187 19.73 -11.37 2.68
C MET A 187 21.09 -10.71 2.91
N ASP A 188 22.14 -11.30 2.31
CA ASP A 188 23.52 -10.79 2.36
C ASP A 188 23.96 -10.12 1.06
N SER A 189 23.24 -10.37 -0.06
CA SER A 189 23.54 -9.89 -1.40
C SER A 189 22.26 -9.63 -2.18
N ASN A 190 22.32 -8.74 -3.19
CA ASN A 190 21.30 -8.58 -4.23
C ASN A 190 21.52 -9.53 -5.43
N TRP A 191 22.45 -10.45 -5.35
CA TRP A 191 22.79 -11.40 -6.38
C TRP A 191 22.76 -12.82 -5.88
N THR A 192 22.11 -13.70 -6.62
CA THR A 192 22.08 -15.14 -6.33
C THR A 192 22.72 -15.89 -7.49
N ARG A 193 23.64 -16.81 -7.16
CA ARG A 193 24.33 -17.63 -8.14
C ARG A 193 23.44 -18.75 -8.66
N HIS A 194 23.40 -18.89 -9.99
CA HIS A 194 22.81 -20.03 -10.66
C HIS A 194 23.77 -20.56 -11.75
N GLY A 195 24.31 -21.76 -11.54
CA GLY A 195 25.30 -22.35 -12.44
C GLY A 195 26.59 -21.51 -12.51
N ASP A 196 26.92 -21.02 -13.71
CA ASP A 196 28.08 -20.16 -14.01
C ASP A 196 27.76 -18.66 -14.01
N GLN A 197 26.51 -18.26 -13.73
CA GLN A 197 26.06 -16.88 -13.72
C GLN A 197 25.33 -16.51 -12.44
N PHE A 198 25.00 -15.22 -12.31
CA PHE A 198 24.21 -14.66 -11.23
C PHE A 198 22.99 -13.95 -11.82
N TYR A 199 21.86 -13.97 -11.08
CA TYR A 199 20.70 -13.13 -11.34
C TYR A 199 20.53 -12.09 -10.25
N PHE A 200 20.03 -10.93 -10.63
CA PHE A 200 19.79 -9.82 -9.71
C PHE A 200 18.40 -9.93 -9.06
N HIS A 201 18.33 -9.63 -7.77
CA HIS A 201 17.11 -9.46 -7.02
C HIS A 201 17.26 -8.36 -5.98
N ARG A 202 16.28 -7.48 -5.88
CA ARG A 202 16.32 -6.37 -4.91
C ARG A 202 15.85 -6.80 -3.53
N PHE A 203 14.95 -7.78 -3.50
CA PHE A 203 14.31 -8.31 -2.30
C PHE A 203 14.85 -9.70 -1.97
N PHE A 204 14.00 -10.70 -1.82
CA PHE A 204 14.44 -12.07 -1.59
C PHE A 204 15.06 -12.70 -2.85
N ASP A 205 15.91 -13.70 -2.65
CA ASP A 205 16.51 -14.50 -3.73
C ASP A 205 15.47 -15.26 -4.59
N ILE A 206 14.27 -15.43 -4.06
CA ILE A 206 13.13 -16.01 -4.79
C ILE A 206 12.37 -14.98 -5.67
N GLN A 207 12.78 -13.71 -5.68
CA GLN A 207 12.12 -12.60 -6.37
C GLN A 207 13.06 -11.90 -7.35
N PRO A 208 13.43 -12.56 -8.49
CA PRO A 208 14.31 -11.96 -9.50
C PRO A 208 13.69 -10.70 -10.09
N ASP A 209 14.49 -9.64 -10.20
CA ASP A 209 14.05 -8.35 -10.72
C ASP A 209 13.81 -8.39 -12.23
N LEU A 210 12.70 -7.81 -12.65
CA LEU A 210 12.37 -7.58 -14.05
C LEU A 210 13.27 -6.50 -14.66
N ASN A 211 13.64 -6.69 -15.93
CA ASN A 211 14.55 -5.84 -16.67
C ASN A 211 13.81 -4.91 -17.63
N TYR A 212 13.45 -3.72 -17.20
CA TYR A 212 12.76 -2.72 -18.03
C TYR A 212 13.64 -2.12 -19.15
N HIS A 213 14.93 -2.47 -19.23
CA HIS A 213 15.73 -2.18 -20.43
C HIS A 213 15.23 -2.99 -21.65
N ASN A 214 14.59 -4.14 -21.41
CA ASN A 214 13.87 -4.88 -22.43
C ASN A 214 12.45 -4.31 -22.58
N PRO A 215 12.09 -3.70 -23.73
CA PRO A 215 10.79 -3.08 -23.91
C PRO A 215 9.61 -4.08 -23.81
N ASN A 216 9.84 -5.36 -24.08
CA ASN A 216 8.79 -6.37 -23.94
C ASN A 216 8.30 -6.50 -22.49
N VAL A 217 9.17 -6.29 -21.50
CA VAL A 217 8.76 -6.29 -20.08
C VAL A 217 7.74 -5.19 -19.81
N LEU A 218 7.97 -3.97 -20.32
CA LEU A 218 7.04 -2.86 -20.19
C LEU A 218 5.71 -3.14 -20.90
N VAL A 219 5.77 -3.72 -22.09
CA VAL A 219 4.57 -4.12 -22.86
C VAL A 219 3.75 -5.14 -22.08
N GLU A 220 4.36 -6.25 -21.65
CA GLU A 220 3.69 -7.30 -20.89
C GLU A 220 3.04 -6.75 -19.62
N MET A 221 3.79 -6.01 -18.80
CA MET A 221 3.27 -5.44 -17.56
C MET A 221 2.13 -4.46 -17.82
N THR A 222 2.20 -3.67 -18.89
CA THR A 222 1.09 -2.78 -19.29
C THR A 222 -0.15 -3.61 -19.66
N MET A 223 -0.02 -4.61 -20.51
CA MET A 223 -1.15 -5.44 -20.95
C MET A 223 -1.78 -6.20 -19.79
N ILE A 224 -1.00 -6.64 -18.80
CA ILE A 224 -1.49 -7.24 -17.56
C ILE A 224 -2.40 -6.25 -16.80
N LEU A 225 -1.95 -5.00 -16.61
CA LEU A 225 -2.77 -3.97 -15.95
C LEU A 225 -4.09 -3.73 -16.71
N LEU A 226 -4.04 -3.61 -18.04
CA LEU A 226 -5.23 -3.44 -18.86
C LEU A 226 -6.19 -4.63 -18.75
N GLY A 227 -5.67 -5.86 -18.71
CA GLY A 227 -6.45 -7.08 -18.52
C GLY A 227 -7.25 -7.06 -17.21
N TRP A 228 -6.64 -6.65 -16.12
CA TRP A 228 -7.33 -6.54 -14.82
C TRP A 228 -8.36 -5.41 -14.78
N LEU A 229 -8.09 -4.27 -15.43
CA LEU A 229 -9.08 -3.20 -15.59
C LEU A 229 -10.30 -3.69 -16.38
N ALA A 230 -10.11 -4.51 -17.42
CA ALA A 230 -11.21 -5.11 -18.19
C ALA A 230 -12.08 -6.05 -17.34
N ARG A 231 -11.52 -6.65 -16.29
CA ARG A 231 -12.25 -7.47 -15.30
C ARG A 231 -12.95 -6.64 -14.21
N GLY A 232 -12.85 -5.30 -14.27
CA GLY A 232 -13.57 -4.39 -13.39
C GLY A 232 -12.76 -3.84 -12.21
N VAL A 233 -11.48 -4.15 -12.08
CA VAL A 233 -10.62 -3.56 -11.06
C VAL A 233 -10.54 -2.05 -11.26
N ASP A 234 -10.57 -1.26 -10.18
CA ASP A 234 -10.60 0.21 -10.22
C ASP A 234 -9.22 0.85 -10.10
N GLY A 235 -8.21 0.04 -9.79
CA GLY A 235 -6.83 0.48 -9.71
C GLY A 235 -5.88 -0.50 -9.05
N PHE A 236 -4.64 -0.06 -8.86
CA PHE A 236 -3.56 -0.90 -8.37
C PHE A 236 -2.73 -0.20 -7.30
N ARG A 237 -2.30 -0.95 -6.31
CA ARG A 237 -1.15 -0.57 -5.51
C ARG A 237 0.09 -1.14 -6.20
N ALA A 238 0.89 -0.24 -6.78
CA ALA A 238 2.12 -0.57 -7.47
C ALA A 238 3.23 -0.79 -6.45
N ASP A 239 3.58 -2.06 -6.26
CA ASP A 239 4.62 -2.49 -5.34
C ASP A 239 6.00 -2.14 -5.87
N ALA A 240 6.89 -1.71 -4.97
CA ALA A 240 8.31 -1.53 -5.22
C ALA A 240 8.65 -0.58 -6.40
N VAL A 241 7.85 0.45 -6.62
CA VAL A 241 7.99 1.39 -7.76
C VAL A 241 9.38 2.04 -7.86
N PRO A 242 10.08 2.42 -6.77
CA PRO A 242 11.38 3.06 -6.86
C PRO A 242 12.46 2.28 -7.59
N TYR A 243 12.28 0.97 -7.73
CA TYR A 243 13.32 0.03 -8.18
C TYR A 243 13.19 -0.43 -9.64
N LEU A 244 12.23 0.09 -10.43
CA LEU A 244 11.93 -0.42 -11.77
C LEU A 244 13.10 -0.32 -12.75
N TRP A 245 13.82 0.80 -12.77
CA TRP A 245 14.97 0.99 -13.64
C TRP A 245 16.28 0.80 -12.88
N LYS A 246 17.20 0.00 -13.43
CA LYS A 246 18.53 -0.25 -12.85
C LYS A 246 19.60 0.34 -13.77
N GLU A 247 20.59 1.03 -13.17
CA GLU A 247 21.69 1.63 -13.93
C GLU A 247 23.01 1.51 -13.15
N ALA A 248 24.06 1.06 -13.82
CA ALA A 248 25.37 0.90 -13.20
C ALA A 248 25.94 2.25 -12.71
N GLY A 249 26.55 2.24 -11.52
CA GLY A 249 27.07 3.45 -10.89
C GLY A 249 26.01 4.30 -10.19
N THR A 250 24.80 3.76 -10.01
CA THR A 250 23.73 4.39 -9.24
C THR A 250 23.22 3.44 -8.14
N ASN A 251 22.45 3.97 -7.20
CA ASN A 251 21.79 3.15 -6.17
C ASN A 251 20.60 2.32 -6.72
N CYS A 252 20.25 2.46 -7.99
CA CYS A 252 19.09 1.84 -8.63
C CYS A 252 17.75 2.16 -7.92
N GLU A 253 17.59 3.38 -7.40
CA GLU A 253 16.37 3.87 -6.76
C GLU A 253 16.01 5.25 -7.33
N ASN A 254 14.71 5.49 -7.57
CA ASN A 254 14.16 6.79 -8.01
C ASN A 254 14.84 7.37 -9.27
N LEU A 255 15.29 6.52 -10.18
CA LEU A 255 15.98 6.99 -11.38
C LEU A 255 15.00 7.68 -12.35
N PRO A 256 15.43 8.67 -13.15
CA PRO A 256 14.55 9.38 -14.08
C PRO A 256 13.76 8.45 -15.01
N LYS A 257 14.38 7.37 -15.48
CA LYS A 257 13.71 6.37 -16.34
C LYS A 257 12.66 5.53 -15.60
N THR A 258 12.77 5.37 -14.29
CA THR A 258 11.69 4.79 -13.46
C THR A 258 10.41 5.62 -13.58
N HIS A 259 10.49 6.93 -13.47
CA HIS A 259 9.35 7.84 -13.63
C HIS A 259 8.73 7.75 -15.02
N ILE A 260 9.56 7.63 -16.08
CA ILE A 260 9.05 7.45 -17.45
C ILE A 260 8.25 6.15 -17.58
N VAL A 261 8.73 5.05 -17.02
CA VAL A 261 7.98 3.77 -16.97
C VAL A 261 6.60 3.99 -16.32
N VAL A 262 6.56 4.62 -15.15
CA VAL A 262 5.31 4.89 -14.43
C VAL A 262 4.35 5.77 -15.26
N LYS A 263 4.85 6.80 -15.94
CA LYS A 263 4.06 7.66 -16.84
C LYS A 263 3.45 6.87 -18.00
N ILE A 264 4.18 5.94 -18.59
CA ILE A 264 3.66 5.07 -19.65
C ILE A 264 2.53 4.19 -19.13
N LEU A 265 2.72 3.53 -17.97
CA LEU A 265 1.70 2.71 -17.32
C LEU A 265 0.45 3.54 -17.02
N ARG A 266 0.64 4.76 -16.47
CA ARG A 266 -0.48 5.69 -16.19
C ARG A 266 -1.21 6.11 -17.46
N ALA A 267 -0.50 6.50 -18.51
CA ALA A 267 -1.11 6.93 -19.76
C ALA A 267 -1.94 5.80 -20.42
N ALA A 268 -1.45 4.55 -20.35
CA ALA A 268 -2.14 3.39 -20.90
C ALA A 268 -3.40 3.04 -20.09
N THR A 269 -3.30 3.03 -18.75
CA THR A 269 -4.44 2.74 -17.86
C THR A 269 -5.53 3.81 -17.96
N ASP A 270 -5.16 5.09 -17.99
CA ASP A 270 -6.11 6.20 -18.18
C ASP A 270 -6.72 6.20 -19.59
N TYR A 271 -5.97 5.76 -20.61
CA TYR A 271 -6.51 5.61 -21.94
C TYR A 271 -7.63 4.56 -22.00
N LEU A 272 -7.43 3.41 -21.34
CA LEU A 272 -8.44 2.37 -21.27
C LEU A 272 -9.62 2.78 -20.39
N ARG A 273 -9.35 3.19 -19.14
CA ARG A 273 -10.37 3.54 -18.15
C ARG A 273 -9.95 4.80 -17.39
N PRO A 274 -10.39 6.00 -17.82
CA PRO A 274 -10.07 7.25 -17.14
C PRO A 274 -10.47 7.22 -15.67
N GLY A 275 -9.59 7.72 -14.79
CA GLY A 275 -9.80 7.72 -13.34
C GLY A 275 -9.30 6.47 -12.62
N THR A 276 -8.64 5.55 -13.33
CA THR A 276 -7.91 4.43 -12.70
C THR A 276 -6.90 4.97 -11.69
N VAL A 277 -6.89 4.41 -10.47
CA VAL A 277 -5.92 4.82 -9.46
C VAL A 277 -4.66 3.95 -9.53
N LEU A 278 -3.50 4.60 -9.56
CA LEU A 278 -2.21 3.97 -9.28
C LEU A 278 -1.71 4.53 -7.95
N VAL A 279 -1.50 3.65 -6.97
CA VAL A 279 -0.97 4.00 -5.65
C VAL A 279 0.49 3.58 -5.60
N ALA A 280 1.42 4.53 -5.52
CA ALA A 280 2.84 4.22 -5.41
C ALA A 280 3.19 3.70 -4.01
N GLU A 281 3.81 2.52 -3.95
CA GLU A 281 4.55 2.11 -2.77
C GLU A 281 6.01 2.53 -2.95
N ALA A 282 6.35 3.62 -2.25
CA ALA A 282 7.68 4.20 -2.23
C ALA A 282 8.04 4.59 -0.79
N ASN A 283 8.77 3.72 -0.10
CA ASN A 283 9.26 4.01 1.26
C ASN A 283 10.53 4.87 1.16
N GLN A 284 10.32 6.15 0.87
CA GLN A 284 11.35 7.16 0.62
C GLN A 284 11.04 8.46 1.36
N PRO A 285 11.98 9.42 1.48
CA PRO A 285 11.68 10.76 1.98
C PRO A 285 10.54 11.43 1.20
N PRO A 286 9.71 12.29 1.83
CA PRO A 286 8.53 12.87 1.19
C PRO A 286 8.83 13.61 -0.12
N GLN A 287 10.01 14.22 -0.24
CA GLN A 287 10.45 14.92 -1.45
C GLN A 287 10.62 13.97 -2.63
N GLU A 288 11.16 12.77 -2.38
CA GLU A 288 11.35 11.73 -3.39
C GLU A 288 10.02 11.07 -3.75
N VAL A 289 9.16 10.80 -2.73
CA VAL A 289 7.82 10.25 -2.98
C VAL A 289 6.96 11.21 -3.77
N ALA A 290 7.04 12.54 -3.49
CA ALA A 290 6.27 13.55 -4.20
C ALA A 290 6.59 13.59 -5.71
N ALA A 291 7.79 13.16 -6.12
CA ALA A 291 8.15 13.05 -7.52
C ALA A 291 7.30 12.02 -8.27
N TYR A 292 6.78 10.98 -7.59
CA TYR A 292 5.90 9.96 -8.20
C TYR A 292 4.48 10.45 -8.49
N PHE A 293 4.14 11.67 -8.14
CA PHE A 293 2.93 12.31 -8.63
C PHE A 293 3.15 12.99 -9.99
N GLY A 294 4.40 13.33 -10.34
CA GLY A 294 4.72 14.14 -11.52
C GLY A 294 3.94 15.46 -11.53
N ASP A 295 3.46 15.84 -12.67
CA ASP A 295 2.49 16.94 -12.85
C ASP A 295 1.02 16.45 -12.76
N GLY A 296 0.78 15.31 -12.09
CA GLY A 296 -0.48 14.57 -12.04
C GLY A 296 -0.57 13.49 -13.13
N ASP A 297 0.55 13.17 -13.77
CA ASP A 297 0.69 12.27 -14.92
C ASP A 297 1.43 10.95 -14.58
N GLU A 298 1.77 10.74 -13.29
CA GLU A 298 2.31 9.50 -12.74
C GLU A 298 1.29 8.80 -11.85
N CYS A 299 1.65 8.49 -10.58
CA CYS A 299 0.71 7.89 -9.66
C CYS A 299 -0.33 8.89 -9.15
N SER A 300 -1.59 8.46 -9.02
CA SER A 300 -2.67 9.28 -8.47
C SER A 300 -2.56 9.43 -6.96
N ALA A 301 -1.95 8.43 -6.32
CA ALA A 301 -1.76 8.39 -4.88
C ALA A 301 -0.40 7.78 -4.52
N ALA A 302 0.07 8.09 -3.33
CA ALA A 302 1.26 7.48 -2.74
C ALA A 302 1.13 7.44 -1.21
N TYR A 303 1.81 6.50 -0.57
CA TYR A 303 1.83 6.41 0.88
C TYR A 303 2.65 7.53 1.53
N HIS A 304 2.10 8.10 2.60
CA HIS A 304 2.86 9.00 3.45
C HIS A 304 3.57 8.23 4.58
N PHE A 305 4.58 7.43 4.23
CA PHE A 305 5.33 6.61 5.20
C PHE A 305 5.90 7.41 6.38
N PRO A 306 6.47 8.62 6.21
CA PRO A 306 7.03 9.37 7.34
C PRO A 306 6.02 9.80 8.40
N LEU A 307 4.73 9.94 8.06
CA LEU A 307 3.68 10.34 8.99
C LEU A 307 3.32 9.22 9.96
N MET A 308 3.28 7.98 9.48
CA MET A 308 2.87 6.82 10.28
C MET A 308 3.67 6.70 11.59
N PRO A 309 5.00 6.55 11.60
CA PRO A 309 5.76 6.43 12.85
C PRO A 309 5.68 7.69 13.72
N ARG A 310 5.49 8.86 13.12
CA ARG A 310 5.40 10.13 13.87
C ARG A 310 4.04 10.34 14.54
N MET A 311 2.98 9.68 14.10
CA MET A 311 1.73 9.60 14.87
C MET A 311 1.94 8.83 16.18
N TYR A 312 2.72 7.74 16.16
CA TYR A 312 3.11 7.01 17.37
C TYR A 312 4.07 7.83 18.24
N LYS A 313 5.04 8.51 17.63
CA LYS A 313 5.94 9.42 18.37
C LYS A 313 5.16 10.52 19.10
N ALA A 314 4.13 11.08 18.47
CA ALA A 314 3.28 12.10 19.09
C ALA A 314 2.62 11.60 20.38
N ILE A 315 2.13 10.37 20.40
CA ILE A 315 1.60 9.73 21.61
C ILE A 315 2.71 9.47 22.64
N ALA A 316 3.86 8.93 22.20
CA ALA A 316 4.96 8.58 23.10
C ALA A 316 5.54 9.77 23.85
N GLN A 317 5.55 10.95 23.21
CA GLN A 317 6.07 12.19 23.77
C GLN A 317 4.98 13.14 24.31
N ALA A 318 3.71 12.83 24.06
CA ALA A 318 2.60 13.78 24.26
C ALA A 318 2.89 15.13 23.59
N ASP A 319 3.32 15.12 22.32
CA ASP A 319 3.77 16.31 21.61
C ASP A 319 3.28 16.34 20.16
N ARG A 320 2.42 17.32 19.86
CA ARG A 320 1.83 17.54 18.53
C ARG A 320 2.86 17.80 17.43
N ARG A 321 4.05 18.32 17.79
CA ARG A 321 5.09 18.71 16.83
C ARG A 321 5.55 17.53 15.97
N ALA A 322 5.50 16.32 16.48
CA ALA A 322 5.78 15.12 15.67
C ALA A 322 4.89 15.02 14.42
N ILE A 323 3.64 15.50 14.48
CA ILE A 323 2.70 15.51 13.36
C ILE A 323 2.76 16.83 12.59
N THR A 324 2.72 17.98 13.31
CA THR A 324 2.65 19.29 12.67
C THR A 324 3.89 19.58 11.82
N ASP A 325 5.08 19.25 12.32
CA ASP A 325 6.34 19.47 11.60
C ASP A 325 6.44 18.53 10.38
N THR A 326 5.96 17.29 10.52
CA THR A 326 5.92 16.33 9.40
C THR A 326 5.02 16.80 8.26
N LEU A 327 3.88 17.42 8.57
CA LEU A 327 2.94 17.92 7.57
C LEU A 327 3.18 19.39 7.18
N SER A 328 4.25 20.01 7.68
CA SER A 328 4.68 21.33 7.22
C SER A 328 5.15 21.29 5.76
N ALA A 329 5.00 22.39 5.04
CA ALA A 329 5.46 22.50 3.65
C ALA A 329 6.99 22.32 3.48
N ASP A 330 7.75 22.58 4.55
CA ASP A 330 9.20 22.39 4.55
C ASP A 330 9.60 20.91 4.56
N PHE A 331 8.76 20.04 5.13
CA PHE A 331 9.03 18.60 5.22
C PHE A 331 8.24 17.78 4.19
N THR A 332 6.94 18.03 4.07
CA THR A 332 6.07 17.38 3.08
C THR A 332 5.73 18.38 1.98
N PRO A 333 6.31 18.25 0.78
CA PRO A 333 6.08 19.20 -0.30
C PRO A 333 4.62 19.14 -0.77
N PRO A 334 4.10 20.24 -1.37
CA PRO A 334 2.80 20.23 -2.00
C PRO A 334 2.77 19.24 -3.16
N ILE A 335 1.62 18.62 -3.38
CA ILE A 335 1.37 17.68 -4.47
C ILE A 335 0.33 18.26 -5.44
N PRO A 336 0.26 17.78 -6.70
CA PRO A 336 -0.76 18.21 -7.64
C PRO A 336 -2.16 18.05 -7.07
N ALA A 337 -3.04 19.01 -7.39
CA ALA A 337 -4.42 19.02 -6.87
C ALA A 337 -5.22 17.77 -7.23
N SER A 338 -4.88 17.09 -8.32
CA SER A 338 -5.45 15.80 -8.72
C SER A 338 -4.92 14.59 -7.95
N CYS A 339 -3.88 14.74 -7.12
CA CYS A 339 -3.23 13.65 -6.40
C CYS A 339 -3.64 13.60 -4.92
N GLN A 340 -3.28 12.50 -4.23
CA GLN A 340 -3.60 12.32 -2.83
C GLN A 340 -2.55 11.49 -2.09
N TRP A 341 -2.23 11.88 -0.85
CA TRP A 341 -1.54 11.02 0.10
C TRP A 341 -2.48 9.94 0.63
N PHE A 342 -2.02 8.69 0.68
CA PHE A 342 -2.68 7.62 1.42
C PHE A 342 -2.00 7.49 2.78
N THR A 343 -2.79 7.52 3.84
CA THR A 343 -2.32 7.53 5.23
C THR A 343 -2.84 6.31 5.98
N PHE A 344 -2.05 5.81 6.91
CA PHE A 344 -2.37 4.58 7.64
C PHE A 344 -1.67 4.55 9.00
N LEU A 345 -2.23 3.77 9.93
CA LEU A 345 -1.60 3.49 11.22
C LEU A 345 -0.78 2.19 11.16
N ARG A 346 -1.34 1.17 10.53
CA ARG A 346 -0.71 -0.12 10.29
C ARG A 346 -1.07 -0.64 8.89
N CYS A 347 -0.25 -1.57 8.40
CA CYS A 347 -0.48 -2.32 7.19
C CYS A 347 0.02 -3.77 7.37
N HIS A 348 0.11 -4.53 6.31
CA HIS A 348 0.61 -5.90 6.28
C HIS A 348 2.12 -6.03 6.55
N ASP A 349 2.85 -4.93 6.47
CA ASP A 349 4.27 -4.84 6.77
C ASP A 349 4.52 -4.30 8.20
N GLU A 350 5.77 -4.12 8.56
CA GLU A 350 6.17 -3.55 9.83
C GLU A 350 5.74 -2.07 9.98
N LEU A 351 5.71 -1.57 11.20
CA LEU A 351 5.78 -0.14 11.47
C LEU A 351 7.20 0.30 11.11
N THR A 352 7.40 0.73 9.85
CA THR A 352 8.73 1.12 9.38
C THR A 352 9.26 2.36 10.10
N LEU A 353 10.53 2.29 10.50
CA LEU A 353 11.27 3.38 11.15
C LEU A 353 12.42 3.87 10.25
N GLU A 354 12.39 3.56 8.95
CA GLU A 354 13.43 4.00 8.02
C GLU A 354 13.37 5.51 7.77
N MET A 355 12.17 6.08 7.68
CA MET A 355 11.93 7.48 7.31
C MET A 355 11.87 8.42 8.52
N VAL A 356 12.42 8.02 9.65
CA VAL A 356 12.61 8.85 10.85
C VAL A 356 14.09 8.97 11.19
N THR A 357 14.45 9.99 11.99
CA THR A 357 15.85 10.14 12.41
C THR A 357 16.28 8.99 13.34
N PRO A 358 17.60 8.75 13.53
CA PRO A 358 18.07 7.74 14.48
C PRO A 358 17.55 7.96 15.91
N GLU A 359 17.42 9.20 16.34
CA GLU A 359 16.91 9.58 17.66
C GLU A 359 15.41 9.28 17.77
N GLU A 360 14.62 9.61 16.74
CA GLU A 360 13.20 9.27 16.65
C GLU A 360 13.00 7.77 16.63
N ARG A 361 13.81 7.04 15.83
CA ARG A 361 13.78 5.58 15.74
C ARG A 361 13.99 4.96 17.12
N LYS A 362 15.05 5.36 17.80
CA LYS A 362 15.35 4.86 19.16
C LYS A 362 14.21 5.14 20.13
N LEU A 363 13.66 6.33 20.11
CA LEU A 363 12.56 6.72 21.01
C LEU A 363 11.31 5.87 20.75
N ILE A 364 10.90 5.73 19.49
CA ILE A 364 9.72 4.94 19.13
C ILE A 364 9.95 3.47 19.47
N TYR A 365 11.10 2.93 19.11
CA TYR A 365 11.46 1.55 19.38
C TYR A 365 11.43 1.25 20.87
N ASP A 366 12.13 2.03 21.69
CA ASP A 366 12.20 1.83 23.16
C ASP A 366 10.83 1.98 23.84
N TYR A 367 9.95 2.82 23.31
CA TYR A 367 8.62 3.04 23.88
C TYR A 367 7.63 1.91 23.54
N TYR A 368 7.68 1.37 22.32
CA TYR A 368 6.65 0.45 21.82
C TYR A 368 7.06 -1.02 21.81
N VAL A 369 8.34 -1.35 21.63
CA VAL A 369 8.79 -2.74 21.57
C VAL A 369 8.77 -3.34 22.98
N ARG A 370 7.91 -4.35 23.17
CA ARG A 370 7.72 -5.06 24.44
C ARG A 370 8.09 -6.54 24.37
N ASP A 371 8.27 -7.05 23.17
CA ASP A 371 8.69 -8.41 22.88
C ASP A 371 9.82 -8.35 21.84
N PRO A 372 10.97 -9.01 22.09
CA PRO A 372 12.09 -9.04 21.13
C PRO A 372 11.68 -9.57 19.73
N LEU A 373 10.63 -10.38 19.65
CA LEU A 373 10.13 -10.91 18.38
C LEU A 373 9.47 -9.83 17.50
N TRP A 374 9.12 -8.67 18.07
CA TRP A 374 8.59 -7.56 17.30
C TRP A 374 9.66 -6.82 16.49
N ASP A 375 10.95 -7.10 16.75
CA ASP A 375 12.04 -6.51 15.97
C ASP A 375 11.96 -6.94 14.50
N PHE A 376 12.12 -5.97 13.61
CA PHE A 376 12.27 -6.20 12.19
C PHE A 376 13.50 -5.44 11.68
N ARG A 377 14.33 -6.15 10.91
CA ARG A 377 15.53 -5.57 10.27
C ARG A 377 16.44 -4.82 11.24
N ARG A 378 16.69 -5.42 12.44
CA ARG A 378 17.60 -4.89 13.46
C ARG A 378 17.25 -3.47 13.92
N GLY A 379 15.97 -3.23 14.21
CA GLY A 379 15.44 -1.98 14.73
C GLY A 379 14.97 -1.00 13.66
N GLU A 380 14.99 -1.37 12.39
CA GLU A 380 14.44 -0.53 11.31
C GLU A 380 12.92 -0.61 11.19
N GLY A 381 12.28 -1.53 11.93
CA GLY A 381 10.82 -1.67 11.97
C GLY A 381 10.31 -2.41 13.19
N ILE A 382 9.01 -2.31 13.44
CA ILE A 382 8.30 -2.99 14.53
C ILE A 382 7.16 -3.82 13.96
N SER A 383 7.24 -5.14 14.09
CA SER A 383 6.24 -6.10 13.64
C SER A 383 5.21 -6.33 14.76
N SER A 384 4.15 -5.54 14.76
CA SER A 384 3.05 -5.69 15.71
C SER A 384 1.77 -5.06 15.17
N ARG A 385 0.62 -5.54 15.61
CA ARG A 385 -0.69 -4.98 15.36
C ARG A 385 -0.90 -3.67 16.12
N LEU A 386 -1.89 -2.86 15.69
CA LEU A 386 -2.23 -1.56 16.28
C LEU A 386 -2.53 -1.64 17.77
N ALA A 387 -3.45 -2.52 18.19
CA ALA A 387 -3.87 -2.60 19.58
C ALA A 387 -2.75 -3.01 20.54
N PRO A 388 -1.93 -4.05 20.28
CA PRO A 388 -0.76 -4.38 21.12
C PRO A 388 0.26 -3.24 21.19
N LEU A 389 0.56 -2.55 20.10
CA LEU A 389 1.45 -1.37 20.13
C LEU A 389 0.98 -0.33 21.13
N LEU A 390 -0.33 -0.09 21.17
CA LEU A 390 -0.95 0.90 22.05
C LEU A 390 -1.33 0.35 23.44
N GLY A 391 -0.83 -0.86 23.76
CA GLY A 391 -1.05 -1.50 25.06
C GLY A 391 -2.47 -2.00 25.28
N ASN A 392 -3.22 -2.27 24.23
CA ASN A 392 -4.63 -2.64 24.22
C ASN A 392 -5.52 -1.60 24.95
N ASP A 393 -5.11 -0.32 24.95
CA ASP A 393 -5.91 0.77 25.49
C ASP A 393 -6.86 1.33 24.40
N PRO A 394 -8.18 1.11 24.49
CA PRO A 394 -9.12 1.55 23.47
C PRO A 394 -9.13 3.07 23.29
N ARG A 395 -8.77 3.86 24.31
CA ARG A 395 -8.69 5.33 24.21
C ARG A 395 -7.58 5.74 23.23
N ARG A 396 -6.39 5.12 23.35
CA ARG A 396 -5.24 5.38 22.46
C ARG A 396 -5.53 4.93 21.03
N VAL A 397 -6.16 3.77 20.86
CA VAL A 397 -6.57 3.25 19.54
C VAL A 397 -7.56 4.20 18.88
N ASN A 398 -8.61 4.61 19.61
CA ASN A 398 -9.63 5.51 19.10
C ASN A 398 -9.08 6.91 18.79
N LEU A 399 -8.16 7.42 19.61
CA LEU A 399 -7.49 8.68 19.37
C LEU A 399 -6.69 8.67 18.05
N LEU A 400 -5.87 7.65 17.81
CA LEU A 400 -5.12 7.54 16.56
C LEU A 400 -6.05 7.32 15.35
N ASN A 401 -7.13 6.55 15.48
CA ASN A 401 -8.15 6.42 14.45
C ASN A 401 -8.84 7.77 14.15
N ALA A 402 -9.12 8.57 15.17
CA ALA A 402 -9.70 9.91 14.99
C ALA A 402 -8.72 10.84 14.24
N ILE A 403 -7.44 10.83 14.62
CA ILE A 403 -6.40 11.58 13.91
C ILE A 403 -6.31 11.12 12.45
N LEU A 404 -6.20 9.81 12.20
CA LEU A 404 -6.13 9.24 10.85
C LEU A 404 -7.31 9.68 9.97
N LEU A 405 -8.53 9.58 10.48
CA LEU A 405 -9.75 9.84 9.72
C LEU A 405 -10.08 11.33 9.54
N THR A 406 -9.42 12.20 10.27
CA THR A 406 -9.69 13.66 10.22
C THR A 406 -8.53 14.48 9.64
N LEU A 407 -7.30 13.99 9.67
CA LEU A 407 -6.15 14.60 8.98
C LEU A 407 -6.32 14.59 7.45
N ILE A 408 -5.34 15.17 6.75
CA ILE A 408 -5.27 15.08 5.28
C ILE A 408 -5.02 13.64 4.84
N GLY A 409 -5.37 13.37 3.60
CA GLY A 409 -5.12 12.07 2.96
C GLY A 409 -6.32 11.13 2.99
N THR A 410 -6.18 10.05 2.23
CA THR A 410 -7.14 8.95 2.19
C THR A 410 -6.72 7.90 3.22
N PRO A 411 -7.54 7.61 4.24
CA PRO A 411 -7.19 6.68 5.30
C PRO A 411 -7.28 5.24 4.84
N ILE A 412 -6.31 4.43 5.26
CA ILE A 412 -6.31 2.97 5.11
C ILE A 412 -6.47 2.34 6.49
N ILE A 413 -7.40 1.42 6.61
CA ILE A 413 -7.60 0.55 7.78
C ILE A 413 -7.09 -0.84 7.39
N TYR A 414 -6.22 -1.40 8.20
CA TYR A 414 -5.73 -2.76 8.02
C TYR A 414 -6.67 -3.76 8.68
N TYR A 415 -7.03 -4.85 7.99
CA TYR A 415 -8.01 -5.82 8.47
C TYR A 415 -7.72 -6.28 9.90
N GLY A 416 -8.76 -6.34 10.72
CA GLY A 416 -8.69 -6.71 12.13
C GLY A 416 -8.32 -5.56 13.07
N ASP A 417 -7.78 -4.42 12.59
CA ASP A 417 -7.51 -3.27 13.47
C ASP A 417 -8.81 -2.64 13.98
N GLU A 418 -9.90 -2.75 13.21
CA GLU A 418 -11.23 -2.29 13.61
C GLU A 418 -11.83 -3.06 14.79
N VAL A 419 -11.38 -4.27 15.03
CA VAL A 419 -11.77 -5.12 16.16
C VAL A 419 -10.63 -5.34 17.16
N ALA A 420 -9.60 -4.49 17.08
CA ALA A 420 -8.43 -4.54 17.95
C ALA A 420 -7.72 -5.92 17.96
N LYS A 421 -7.64 -6.59 16.79
CA LYS A 421 -6.97 -7.88 16.64
C LYS A 421 -5.54 -7.82 17.20
N GLY A 422 -5.18 -8.84 17.98
CA GLY A 422 -3.83 -9.02 18.55
C GLY A 422 -2.82 -9.59 17.56
N ASN A 423 -1.56 -9.67 17.99
CA ASN A 423 -0.51 -10.39 17.26
C ASN A 423 -0.80 -11.90 17.26
N ASP A 424 -0.45 -12.57 16.15
CA ASP A 424 -0.67 -14.01 15.98
C ASP A 424 0.65 -14.77 15.95
N ARG A 425 1.07 -15.28 17.11
CA ARG A 425 2.28 -16.07 17.26
C ARG A 425 2.20 -17.42 16.56
N ALA A 426 1.02 -18.06 16.56
CA ALA A 426 0.85 -19.37 15.94
C ALA A 426 0.95 -19.27 14.42
N TYR A 427 0.39 -18.20 13.84
CA TYR A 427 0.56 -17.91 12.42
C TYR A 427 2.03 -17.67 12.06
N TYR A 428 2.74 -16.86 12.83
CA TYR A 428 4.17 -16.62 12.62
C TYR A 428 4.97 -17.94 12.64
N ASP A 429 4.81 -18.77 13.69
CA ASP A 429 5.55 -20.02 13.84
C ASP A 429 5.28 -20.99 12.67
N ARG A 430 4.02 -21.05 12.19
CA ARG A 430 3.64 -21.82 11.01
C ARG A 430 4.33 -21.30 9.75
N ARG A 431 4.30 -19.98 9.50
CA ARG A 431 4.93 -19.38 8.32
C ARG A 431 6.44 -19.59 8.28
N VAL A 432 7.12 -19.48 9.43
CA VAL A 432 8.56 -19.80 9.53
C VAL A 432 8.84 -21.25 9.17
N ALA A 433 8.00 -22.18 9.63
CA ALA A 433 8.15 -23.60 9.31
C ALA A 433 7.93 -23.90 7.81
N GLU A 434 7.00 -23.20 7.17
CA GLU A 434 6.66 -23.38 5.75
C GLU A 434 7.68 -22.74 4.81
N THR A 435 8.15 -21.53 5.12
CA THR A 435 8.99 -20.73 4.23
C THR A 435 10.49 -20.83 4.53
N GLY A 436 10.84 -21.14 5.78
CA GLY A 436 12.22 -21.09 6.28
C GLY A 436 12.71 -19.67 6.62
N TYR A 437 11.90 -18.62 6.37
CA TYR A 437 12.25 -17.23 6.69
C TYR A 437 11.66 -16.80 8.04
N PRO A 438 12.48 -16.29 8.98
CA PRO A 438 12.00 -15.78 10.28
C PRO A 438 11.47 -14.35 10.15
N ASP A 439 10.50 -14.16 9.23
CA ASP A 439 9.90 -12.87 8.96
C ASP A 439 8.88 -12.50 10.04
N SER A 440 9.28 -11.61 10.96
CA SER A 440 8.46 -11.19 12.09
C SER A 440 7.18 -10.42 11.68
N ARG A 441 7.07 -9.92 10.43
CA ARG A 441 5.84 -9.28 9.92
C ARG A 441 4.64 -10.22 10.00
N ASN A 442 4.87 -11.53 9.94
CA ASN A 442 3.83 -12.54 10.12
C ASN A 442 3.11 -12.50 11.48
N LEU A 443 3.69 -11.86 12.51
CA LEU A 443 3.00 -11.59 13.78
C LEU A 443 1.79 -10.67 13.61
N ALA A 444 1.89 -9.69 12.70
CA ALA A 444 0.84 -8.74 12.41
C ALA A 444 -0.18 -9.24 11.37
N ARG A 445 -0.03 -10.46 10.89
CA ARG A 445 -0.93 -11.13 9.94
C ARG A 445 -1.81 -12.15 10.69
N GLY A 446 -2.27 -13.20 10.07
CA GLY A 446 -3.06 -14.28 10.69
C GLY A 446 -4.57 -14.11 10.49
N PRO A 447 -5.32 -15.23 10.52
CA PRO A 447 -6.73 -15.25 10.17
C PRO A 447 -7.60 -14.49 11.18
N MET A 448 -8.74 -13.99 10.70
CA MET A 448 -9.84 -13.51 11.55
C MET A 448 -10.59 -14.71 12.14
N ASP A 449 -10.98 -14.60 13.41
CA ASP A 449 -11.87 -15.55 14.07
C ASP A 449 -13.26 -14.91 14.20
N TRP A 450 -14.12 -15.17 13.22
CA TRP A 450 -15.42 -14.51 13.14
C TRP A 450 -16.35 -14.88 14.28
N ASP A 451 -16.29 -16.08 14.83
CA ASP A 451 -17.10 -16.50 15.98
C ASP A 451 -16.74 -15.69 17.24
N VAL A 452 -15.42 -15.52 17.45
CA VAL A 452 -14.91 -14.68 18.55
C VAL A 452 -15.28 -13.22 18.33
N ILE A 453 -15.09 -12.71 17.11
CA ILE A 453 -15.40 -11.30 16.76
C ILE A 453 -16.88 -10.99 16.98
N GLU A 454 -17.79 -11.83 16.51
CA GLU A 454 -19.23 -11.64 16.66
C GLU A 454 -19.63 -11.66 18.15
N SER A 455 -19.05 -12.59 18.94
CA SER A 455 -19.25 -12.63 20.39
C SER A 455 -18.74 -11.38 21.09
N ASP A 456 -17.55 -10.91 20.71
CA ASP A 456 -16.93 -9.72 21.29
C ASP A 456 -17.70 -8.44 20.92
N LEU A 457 -18.18 -8.32 19.68
CA LEU A 457 -18.99 -7.19 19.26
C LEU A 457 -20.35 -7.13 19.96
N ALA A 458 -20.88 -8.27 20.40
CA ALA A 458 -22.10 -8.33 21.23
C ALA A 458 -21.84 -7.94 22.70
N ASN A 459 -20.57 -7.90 23.15
CA ASN A 459 -20.18 -7.53 24.50
C ASN A 459 -19.61 -6.11 24.53
N SER A 460 -20.36 -5.15 25.02
CA SER A 460 -19.92 -3.73 25.07
C SER A 460 -18.68 -3.48 25.94
N ALA A 461 -18.30 -4.41 26.82
CA ALA A 461 -17.09 -4.32 27.64
C ALA A 461 -15.84 -4.91 26.94
N SER A 462 -15.99 -5.60 25.82
CA SER A 462 -14.86 -6.15 25.06
C SER A 462 -14.02 -5.03 24.44
N LEU A 463 -12.73 -5.28 24.24
CA LEU A 463 -11.86 -4.34 23.55
C LEU A 463 -12.32 -4.13 22.10
N ALA A 464 -12.76 -5.19 21.42
CA ALA A 464 -13.28 -5.12 20.05
C ALA A 464 -14.47 -4.14 19.95
N SER A 465 -15.48 -4.26 20.80
CA SER A 465 -16.63 -3.32 20.84
C SER A 465 -16.21 -1.88 21.13
N GLN A 466 -15.28 -1.69 22.08
CA GLN A 466 -14.80 -0.35 22.46
C GLN A 466 -13.98 0.33 21.36
N VAL A 467 -13.50 -0.41 20.36
CA VAL A 467 -12.80 0.12 19.19
C VAL A 467 -13.74 0.20 17.97
N PHE A 468 -14.47 -0.85 17.67
CA PHE A 468 -15.29 -0.96 16.46
C PHE A 468 -16.37 0.13 16.36
N PHE A 469 -17.18 0.33 17.38
CA PHE A 469 -18.28 1.28 17.30
C PHE A 469 -17.83 2.74 17.23
N PRO A 470 -16.81 3.21 17.98
CA PRO A 470 -16.22 4.52 17.78
C PRO A 470 -15.60 4.71 16.39
N LEU A 471 -14.86 3.71 15.87
CA LEU A 471 -14.28 3.76 14.53
C LEU A 471 -15.37 3.87 13.46
N LYS A 472 -16.43 3.04 13.54
CA LYS A 472 -17.58 3.11 12.63
C LYS A 472 -18.23 4.50 12.65
N ALA A 473 -18.41 5.11 13.83
CA ALA A 473 -18.93 6.47 13.95
C ALA A 473 -18.02 7.53 13.32
N LEU A 474 -16.71 7.39 13.47
CA LEU A 474 -15.71 8.26 12.83
C LEU A 474 -15.73 8.12 11.30
N ILE A 475 -15.82 6.91 10.77
CA ILE A 475 -15.95 6.66 9.34
C ILE A 475 -17.23 7.31 8.79
N ALA A 476 -18.36 7.10 9.47
CA ALA A 476 -19.63 7.73 9.10
C ALA A 476 -19.52 9.27 9.10
N ARG A 477 -18.84 9.84 10.10
CA ARG A 477 -18.59 11.29 10.18
C ARG A 477 -17.74 11.77 9.01
N ARG A 478 -16.65 11.06 8.67
CA ARG A 478 -15.80 11.40 7.52
C ARG A 478 -16.59 11.37 6.22
N ARG A 479 -17.37 10.33 5.98
CA ARG A 479 -18.18 10.16 4.77
C ARG A 479 -19.33 11.16 4.65
N SER A 480 -19.76 11.76 5.75
CA SER A 480 -20.85 12.76 5.74
C SER A 480 -20.44 14.12 5.18
N SER A 481 -19.14 14.40 5.01
CA SER A 481 -18.66 15.70 4.52
C SER A 481 -17.31 15.57 3.79
N GLN A 482 -17.25 16.12 2.58
CA GLN A 482 -16.00 16.24 1.82
C GLN A 482 -14.97 17.16 2.48
N THR A 483 -15.34 17.90 3.51
CA THR A 483 -14.41 18.73 4.30
C THR A 483 -13.25 17.88 4.85
N PHE A 484 -13.50 16.61 5.23
CA PHE A 484 -12.43 15.74 5.71
C PHE A 484 -11.54 15.18 4.60
N SER A 485 -12.07 14.94 3.41
CA SER A 485 -11.32 14.35 2.30
C SER A 485 -10.63 15.39 1.41
N ARG A 486 -11.25 16.57 1.22
CA ARG A 486 -10.82 17.59 0.27
C ARG A 486 -10.54 18.95 0.89
N GLY A 487 -10.92 19.17 2.16
CA GLY A 487 -10.72 20.46 2.85
C GLY A 487 -9.25 20.78 3.11
N GLN A 488 -8.93 22.05 3.13
CA GLN A 488 -7.64 22.56 3.58
C GLN A 488 -7.41 22.21 5.05
N LEU A 489 -6.17 21.90 5.41
CA LEU A 489 -5.71 21.67 6.78
C LEU A 489 -4.96 22.89 7.28
N ASP A 490 -5.39 23.44 8.43
CA ASP A 490 -4.67 24.50 9.13
C ASP A 490 -4.50 24.14 10.61
N PHE A 491 -3.27 24.08 11.09
CA PHE A 491 -2.98 23.79 12.50
C PHE A 491 -3.30 24.99 13.38
N VAL A 492 -3.90 24.72 14.54
CA VAL A 492 -4.29 25.72 15.52
C VAL A 492 -3.39 25.61 16.75
N ASP A 493 -2.77 26.72 17.15
CA ASP A 493 -2.03 26.76 18.41
C ASP A 493 -2.98 27.04 19.57
N VAL A 494 -3.12 26.09 20.48
CA VAL A 494 -3.96 26.19 21.69
C VAL A 494 -3.13 26.44 22.96
N GLY A 495 -1.81 26.70 22.82
CA GLY A 495 -0.92 27.00 23.93
C GLY A 495 -0.42 25.79 24.73
N ASP A 496 -0.76 24.57 24.31
CA ASP A 496 -0.32 23.31 24.94
C ASP A 496 0.07 22.27 23.87
N ASN A 497 1.33 21.86 23.85
CA ASN A 497 1.82 20.90 22.86
C ASN A 497 1.25 19.47 23.03
N ARG A 498 0.64 19.16 24.17
CA ARG A 498 -0.06 17.89 24.38
C ARG A 498 -1.34 17.78 23.58
N VAL A 499 -1.84 18.91 23.04
CA VAL A 499 -3.08 18.95 22.25
C VAL A 499 -2.74 19.21 20.79
N LEU A 500 -3.04 18.23 19.93
CA LEU A 500 -3.07 18.43 18.49
C LEU A 500 -4.40 19.08 18.12
N ALA A 501 -4.36 20.32 17.65
CA ALA A 501 -5.54 21.05 17.20
C ALA A 501 -5.36 21.51 15.76
N PHE A 502 -6.41 21.35 14.96
CA PHE A 502 -6.41 21.78 13.55
C PHE A 502 -7.84 21.98 13.04
N THR A 503 -7.97 22.78 12.01
CA THR A 503 -9.21 22.91 11.24
C THR A 503 -9.11 22.20 9.90
N ARG A 504 -10.26 21.74 9.41
CA ARG A 504 -10.47 21.33 8.03
C ARG A 504 -11.51 22.26 7.43
N THR A 505 -11.18 22.90 6.29
CA THR A 505 -12.04 23.92 5.68
C THR A 505 -12.27 23.62 4.21
N LEU A 506 -13.54 23.56 3.78
CA LEU A 506 -13.95 23.42 2.39
C LEU A 506 -15.07 24.41 2.08
N GLY A 507 -14.77 25.48 1.36
CA GLY A 507 -15.74 26.56 1.10
C GLY A 507 -16.17 27.24 2.39
N ALA A 508 -17.46 27.19 2.71
CA ALA A 508 -18.02 27.73 3.96
C ALA A 508 -18.00 26.74 5.13
N ASP A 509 -17.75 25.46 4.86
CA ASP A 509 -17.76 24.43 5.88
C ASP A 509 -16.39 24.34 6.56
N GLN A 510 -16.38 24.47 7.88
CA GLN A 510 -15.19 24.32 8.69
C GLN A 510 -15.47 23.36 9.85
N VAL A 511 -14.49 22.54 10.18
CA VAL A 511 -14.54 21.62 11.32
C VAL A 511 -13.24 21.80 12.13
N LEU A 512 -13.38 22.01 13.44
CA LEU A 512 -12.26 22.04 14.39
C LEU A 512 -12.11 20.67 15.05
N ILE A 513 -10.89 20.14 15.00
CA ILE A 513 -10.50 18.88 15.67
C ILE A 513 -9.48 19.25 16.76
N MET A 514 -9.68 18.69 17.96
CA MET A 514 -8.71 18.77 19.06
C MET A 514 -8.52 17.39 19.65
N ALA A 515 -7.28 16.94 19.82
CA ALA A 515 -6.88 15.62 20.27
C ALA A 515 -5.83 15.74 21.39
N ASN A 516 -6.13 15.20 22.56
CA ASN A 516 -5.21 15.14 23.69
C ASN A 516 -4.28 13.91 23.56
N LEU A 517 -3.02 14.15 23.29
CA LEU A 517 -2.00 13.11 23.07
C LEU A 517 -1.44 12.54 24.38
N SER A 518 -1.90 13.02 25.55
CA SER A 518 -1.33 12.68 26.85
C SER A 518 -2.26 11.82 27.71
N ASP A 519 -1.69 11.23 28.75
CA ASP A 519 -2.37 10.47 29.80
C ASP A 519 -2.96 11.36 30.92
N GLN A 520 -2.94 12.68 30.73
CA GLN A 520 -3.45 13.67 31.68
C GLN A 520 -4.62 14.43 31.09
N THR A 521 -5.52 14.90 31.94
CA THR A 521 -6.54 15.87 31.52
C THR A 521 -5.88 17.19 31.16
N VAL A 522 -6.22 17.75 30.00
CA VAL A 522 -5.70 19.03 29.52
C VAL A 522 -6.84 20.02 29.32
N ASN A 523 -6.68 21.22 29.88
CA ASN A 523 -7.61 22.32 29.72
C ASN A 523 -7.05 23.33 28.71
N VAL A 524 -7.74 23.53 27.61
CA VAL A 524 -7.47 24.60 26.63
C VAL A 524 -8.67 25.55 26.59
N ALA A 525 -8.49 26.74 26.04
CA ALA A 525 -9.54 27.78 26.05
C ALA A 525 -10.89 27.28 25.47
N ALA A 526 -10.86 26.33 24.55
CA ALA A 526 -12.05 25.82 23.88
C ALA A 526 -12.64 24.52 24.48
N ALA A 527 -11.87 23.78 25.32
CA ALA A 527 -12.31 22.47 25.82
C ALA A 527 -11.49 22.00 27.03
N GLU A 528 -12.12 21.15 27.87
CA GLU A 528 -11.45 20.19 28.72
C GLU A 528 -11.40 18.84 27.99
N LEU A 529 -10.20 18.27 27.84
CA LEU A 529 -9.96 17.01 27.15
C LEU A 529 -9.42 15.99 28.17
N ALA A 530 -10.16 14.91 28.37
CA ALA A 530 -9.70 13.77 29.18
C ALA A 530 -8.45 13.11 28.57
N PRO A 531 -7.76 12.20 29.29
CA PRO A 531 -6.60 11.48 28.76
C PRO A 531 -6.94 10.70 27.48
N PHE A 532 -6.17 10.95 26.41
CA PHE A 532 -6.34 10.34 25.08
C PHE A 532 -7.73 10.55 24.46
N ASP A 533 -8.37 11.68 24.77
CA ASP A 533 -9.69 12.06 24.25
C ASP A 533 -9.56 13.03 23.07
N PHE A 534 -10.64 13.16 22.31
CA PHE A 534 -10.69 14.06 21.16
C PHE A 534 -12.09 14.68 21.00
N THR A 535 -12.15 15.82 20.34
CA THR A 535 -13.42 16.47 19.95
C THR A 535 -13.39 16.84 18.47
N ILE A 536 -14.56 16.76 17.83
CA ILE A 536 -14.79 17.19 16.44
C ILE A 536 -15.98 18.16 16.48
N ARG A 537 -15.75 19.43 16.19
CA ARG A 537 -16.75 20.52 16.28
C ARG A 537 -16.92 21.21 14.93
N PRO A 538 -18.15 21.63 14.59
CA PRO A 538 -18.39 22.53 13.46
C PRO A 538 -17.66 23.85 13.59
#